data_f00566c089f33dd626509ed6d8d30da9
#
_entry.id   f00566c089f33dd626509ed6d8d30da9
#
_cell.length_a   1.000
_cell.length_b   1.000
_cell.length_c   1.000
_cell.angle_alpha   90.00
_cell.angle_beta   90.00
_cell.angle_gamma   90.00
#
_symmetry.space_group_name_H-M   'P 1'
#
loop_
_entity.id
_entity.type
_entity.pdbx_description
1 polymer ?
#
loop_
_entity_poly.entity_id
_entity_poly.type
_entity_poly.pdbx_seq_one_letter_code
_entity_poly.pdbx_strand_id
1 'polypeptide(L)'
;MAMTKHDESWWKTATIYQIYPKSFCDSGSKGTGDIKGIISKLDYLKHLGVDAIWLTPVYQSPMVDNGYDISDYYAINPQFGTMEDFDTLLAEAHLLGIRIIMDIVVNHTSTEHHWFQSALGDKNSPYRDYYIWKDPVDGAEPNNWQSKFGGNAWELDDATGQYYLHLFAKEQADLNWENPAVREEVKEVISFWADKGVDGFRLDVINLISKQQDFPSDDIGDGRRFYTDGPRVHEYLQEISEAVFQKYGSVTVGEMSSTTLEHCQQYSSLDGKELSMVFNFHHLKVDYPNGEKWTKAPFDFIQLKQIFNHWQTGLNGKGWAALFWCNHDQPRVVSRLGDDKQYRVESAKMLAASVHMMQGTPYVYQGEEIGMTNPGYTEISQYRDVESTNMYDIMVNRDGVSHEEMMAILAQKSRDNSRTPMQWNSQKHAGFTEGTPWLEVAQNYSEINAEAAVADLNSVFYFYKRLIELRKQVPVITDGRYEDLLPEHQRIFAYARQNDKQTMLCVNNYYAEEVECVLPERFDMSKAKNLLSNYQNSASAVASNHQVLRPYETRILLIEE
;
A
#
# COMPACT_ATOMS: atom_id res chain seq x y z
N MET A 1 28.12 0.51 14.91
CA MET A 1 27.76 -0.60 15.81
C MET A 1 27.08 -1.63 14.93
N ALA A 2 27.70 -2.77 14.66
CA ALA A 2 27.10 -3.78 13.80
C ALA A 2 25.74 -4.20 14.40
N MET A 3 24.67 -4.19 13.59
CA MET A 3 23.36 -4.69 13.99
C MET A 3 23.53 -6.13 14.44
N THR A 4 23.28 -6.39 15.72
CA THR A 4 23.30 -7.74 16.29
C THR A 4 22.32 -8.63 15.55
N LYS A 5 22.67 -9.94 15.41
CA LYS A 5 21.84 -11.00 14.83
C LYS A 5 20.35 -10.76 15.08
N HIS A 6 19.61 -10.71 14.01
CA HIS A 6 18.22 -10.34 13.84
C HIS A 6 17.31 -10.92 14.93
N ASP A 7 16.58 -10.05 15.60
CA ASP A 7 15.27 -10.41 16.13
C ASP A 7 14.41 -10.74 14.90
N GLU A 8 14.18 -12.02 14.63
CA GLU A 8 13.42 -12.51 13.46
C GLU A 8 11.97 -12.00 13.42
N SER A 9 11.54 -11.30 14.46
CA SER A 9 10.19 -10.77 14.63
C SER A 9 10.11 -9.24 14.72
N TRP A 10 11.21 -8.52 14.47
CA TRP A 10 11.29 -7.05 14.58
C TRP A 10 10.12 -6.31 13.88
N TRP A 11 9.69 -6.83 12.75
CA TRP A 11 8.63 -6.25 11.92
C TRP A 11 7.25 -6.29 12.58
N LYS A 12 7.01 -7.15 13.58
CA LYS A 12 5.73 -7.23 14.30
C LYS A 12 5.41 -5.97 15.11
N THR A 13 6.43 -5.31 15.64
CA THR A 13 6.29 -4.05 16.40
C THR A 13 6.68 -2.83 15.58
N ALA A 14 7.25 -3.02 14.40
CA ALA A 14 7.71 -1.96 13.51
C ALA A 14 6.58 -1.16 12.89
N THR A 15 6.93 0.02 12.40
CA THR A 15 6.16 0.80 11.44
C THR A 15 7.01 1.04 10.21
N ILE A 16 6.45 0.77 9.04
CA ILE A 16 7.13 0.91 7.75
C ILE A 16 6.59 2.17 7.05
N TYR A 17 7.50 2.97 6.49
CA TYR A 17 7.16 4.17 5.74
C TYR A 17 7.29 3.90 4.26
N GLN A 18 6.23 4.11 3.48
CA GLN A 18 6.27 3.95 2.04
C GLN A 18 6.70 5.24 1.37
N ILE A 19 7.74 5.15 0.55
CA ILE A 19 8.19 6.22 -0.34
C ILE A 19 7.81 5.87 -1.78
N TYR A 20 7.14 6.83 -2.44
CA TYR A 20 6.97 6.88 -3.88
C TYR A 20 8.04 7.84 -4.44
N PRO A 21 9.20 7.31 -4.91
CA PRO A 21 10.40 8.11 -5.16
C PRO A 21 10.17 9.30 -6.09
N LYS A 22 9.37 9.09 -7.15
CA LYS A 22 9.06 10.10 -8.17
C LYS A 22 8.46 11.39 -7.58
N SER A 23 7.76 11.28 -6.43
CA SER A 23 7.06 12.38 -5.76
C SER A 23 7.56 12.69 -4.35
N PHE A 24 8.69 12.14 -3.92
CA PHE A 24 9.15 12.35 -2.54
C PHE A 24 9.98 13.62 -2.38
N CYS A 25 11.14 13.70 -3.04
CA CYS A 25 12.00 14.87 -3.00
C CYS A 25 12.95 14.87 -4.22
N ASP A 26 12.99 15.95 -4.96
CA ASP A 26 13.96 16.18 -6.04
C ASP A 26 15.21 16.86 -5.46
N SER A 27 16.37 16.25 -5.61
CA SER A 27 17.64 16.82 -5.14
C SER A 27 18.13 18.00 -6.02
N GLY A 28 17.40 18.33 -7.08
CA GLY A 28 17.75 19.34 -8.05
C GLY A 28 16.53 20.03 -8.67
N SER A 29 16.51 20.07 -10.00
CA SER A 29 15.50 20.79 -10.78
C SER A 29 14.85 19.93 -11.88
N LYS A 30 14.90 18.60 -11.75
CA LYS A 30 14.34 17.67 -12.74
C LYS A 30 12.80 17.66 -12.74
N GLY A 31 12.19 18.08 -11.64
CA GLY A 31 10.73 18.01 -11.44
C GLY A 31 10.24 16.64 -11.00
N THR A 32 11.12 15.68 -10.80
CA THR A 32 10.85 14.34 -10.27
C THR A 32 11.80 14.05 -9.12
N GLY A 33 11.29 13.38 -8.08
CA GLY A 33 12.10 12.95 -6.95
C GLY A 33 13.16 11.92 -7.34
N ASP A 34 14.19 11.83 -6.52
CA ASP A 34 15.34 10.95 -6.75
C ASP A 34 15.89 10.37 -5.44
N ILE A 35 16.85 9.43 -5.55
CA ILE A 35 17.47 8.75 -4.42
C ILE A 35 18.23 9.74 -3.52
N LYS A 36 18.92 10.74 -4.09
CA LYS A 36 19.59 11.78 -3.30
C LYS A 36 18.61 12.63 -2.50
N GLY A 37 17.45 12.91 -3.08
CA GLY A 37 16.34 13.56 -2.37
C GLY A 37 15.85 12.72 -1.18
N ILE A 38 15.75 11.39 -1.34
CA ILE A 38 15.39 10.47 -0.25
C ILE A 38 16.47 10.52 0.85
N ILE A 39 17.75 10.44 0.49
CA ILE A 39 18.88 10.51 1.44
C ILE A 39 18.77 11.80 2.27
N SER A 40 18.48 12.95 1.63
CA SER A 40 18.36 14.25 2.31
C SER A 40 17.25 14.32 3.35
N LYS A 41 16.31 13.35 3.37
CA LYS A 41 15.16 13.30 4.26
C LYS A 41 15.19 12.15 5.27
N LEU A 42 16.27 11.39 5.33
CA LEU A 42 16.42 10.29 6.28
C LEU A 42 16.31 10.73 7.74
N ASP A 43 16.86 11.90 8.09
CA ASP A 43 16.75 12.46 9.44
C ASP A 43 15.28 12.78 9.81
N TYR A 44 14.47 13.25 8.87
CA TYR A 44 13.03 13.47 9.08
C TYR A 44 12.32 12.14 9.39
N LEU A 45 12.62 11.09 8.65
CA LEU A 45 12.04 9.75 8.86
C LEU A 45 12.52 9.15 10.19
N LYS A 46 13.79 9.34 10.54
CA LYS A 46 14.32 8.97 11.85
C LYS A 46 13.62 9.73 12.97
N HIS A 47 13.34 11.02 12.79
CA HIS A 47 12.62 11.83 13.75
C HIS A 47 11.17 11.36 13.94
N LEU A 48 10.50 10.95 12.87
CA LEU A 48 9.17 10.33 12.92
C LEU A 48 9.19 9.02 13.72
N GLY A 49 10.28 8.25 13.62
CA GLY A 49 10.51 7.04 14.40
C GLY A 49 10.20 5.73 13.67
N VAL A 50 10.10 5.76 12.33
CA VAL A 50 9.88 4.58 11.50
C VAL A 50 11.07 3.62 11.54
N ASP A 51 10.82 2.34 11.32
CA ASP A 51 11.80 1.26 11.45
C ASP A 51 12.33 0.80 10.09
N ALA A 52 11.54 0.99 9.05
CA ALA A 52 11.92 0.65 7.69
C ALA A 52 11.27 1.59 6.68
N ILE A 53 11.87 1.66 5.50
CA ILE A 53 11.35 2.36 4.33
C ILE A 53 11.04 1.31 3.26
N TRP A 54 9.84 1.32 2.72
CA TRP A 54 9.50 0.62 1.49
C TRP A 54 9.59 1.59 0.32
N LEU A 55 10.44 1.29 -0.66
CA LEU A 55 10.57 2.03 -1.93
C LEU A 55 9.73 1.37 -3.01
N THR A 56 8.85 2.12 -3.68
CA THR A 56 8.27 1.64 -4.94
C THR A 56 9.36 1.52 -6.00
N PRO A 57 9.14 0.82 -7.14
CA PRO A 57 10.23 0.42 -8.03
C PRO A 57 11.14 1.58 -8.47
N VAL A 58 12.44 1.39 -8.34
CA VAL A 58 13.49 2.32 -8.81
C VAL A 58 14.37 1.71 -9.92
N TYR A 59 13.98 0.53 -10.41
CA TYR A 59 14.68 -0.20 -11.47
C TYR A 59 14.58 0.51 -12.81
N GLN A 60 15.42 0.10 -13.76
CA GLN A 60 15.31 0.56 -15.15
C GLN A 60 13.92 0.23 -15.70
N SER A 61 13.25 1.24 -16.21
CA SER A 61 11.86 1.16 -16.69
C SER A 61 11.57 2.23 -17.73
N PRO A 62 10.77 1.97 -18.77
CA PRO A 62 10.19 2.98 -19.64
C PRO A 62 9.19 3.91 -18.94
N MET A 63 8.75 3.56 -17.73
CA MET A 63 7.83 4.35 -16.89
C MET A 63 6.39 4.46 -17.44
N VAL A 64 5.93 3.49 -18.20
CA VAL A 64 4.53 3.43 -18.69
C VAL A 64 3.57 3.32 -17.51
N ASP A 65 3.88 2.48 -16.54
CA ASP A 65 3.16 2.35 -15.26
C ASP A 65 4.05 2.81 -14.07
N ASN A 66 4.72 3.95 -14.25
CA ASN A 66 5.51 4.61 -13.21
C ASN A 66 6.52 3.70 -12.47
N GLY A 67 7.17 2.79 -13.21
CA GLY A 67 8.20 1.90 -12.69
C GLY A 67 7.76 0.45 -12.48
N TYR A 68 6.47 0.15 -12.53
CA TYR A 68 5.96 -1.22 -12.46
C TYR A 68 6.07 -1.99 -13.79
N ASP A 69 6.61 -1.38 -14.83
CA ASP A 69 7.00 -1.93 -16.11
C ASP A 69 8.54 -2.02 -16.20
N ILE A 70 9.14 -3.05 -15.55
CA ILE A 70 10.59 -3.18 -15.39
C ILE A 70 11.23 -3.74 -16.65
N SER A 71 12.26 -3.03 -17.18
CA SER A 71 13.04 -3.47 -18.34
C SER A 71 14.43 -4.02 -17.98
N ASP A 72 14.94 -3.74 -16.78
CA ASP A 72 16.17 -4.34 -16.23
C ASP A 72 16.11 -4.32 -14.70
N TYR A 73 16.13 -5.50 -14.08
CA TYR A 73 16.06 -5.67 -12.64
C TYR A 73 17.39 -5.37 -11.90
N TYR A 74 18.50 -5.28 -12.62
CA TYR A 74 19.85 -5.13 -12.06
C TYR A 74 20.38 -3.71 -12.15
N ALA A 75 19.62 -2.78 -12.72
CA ALA A 75 20.00 -1.40 -12.91
C ALA A 75 19.02 -0.43 -12.24
N ILE A 76 19.55 0.66 -11.71
CA ILE A 76 18.73 1.79 -11.22
C ILE A 76 18.35 2.67 -12.42
N ASN A 77 17.09 3.11 -12.47
CA ASN A 77 16.62 4.03 -13.50
C ASN A 77 17.34 5.38 -13.36
N PRO A 78 17.98 5.90 -14.43
CA PRO A 78 18.69 7.17 -14.41
C PRO A 78 17.84 8.37 -13.96
N GLN A 79 16.53 8.27 -14.05
CA GLN A 79 15.61 9.27 -13.50
C GLN A 79 15.76 9.40 -11.98
N PHE A 80 15.99 8.29 -11.28
CA PHE A 80 16.10 8.25 -9.83
C PHE A 80 17.54 8.36 -9.33
N GLY A 81 18.53 8.07 -10.16
CA GLY A 81 19.94 8.12 -9.78
C GLY A 81 20.77 6.98 -10.35
N THR A 82 21.79 6.60 -9.61
CA THR A 82 22.73 5.54 -9.98
C THR A 82 22.73 4.41 -8.95
N MET A 83 23.39 3.29 -9.27
CA MET A 83 23.62 2.22 -8.29
C MET A 83 24.44 2.70 -7.09
N GLU A 84 25.40 3.60 -7.29
CA GLU A 84 26.17 4.21 -6.20
C GLU A 84 25.30 5.08 -5.28
N ASP A 85 24.33 5.81 -5.85
CA ASP A 85 23.35 6.57 -5.05
C ASP A 85 22.49 5.62 -4.20
N PHE A 86 22.10 4.47 -4.76
CA PHE A 86 21.35 3.46 -4.02
C PHE A 86 22.19 2.83 -2.90
N ASP A 87 23.44 2.47 -3.18
CA ASP A 87 24.36 1.93 -2.17
C ASP A 87 24.57 2.95 -1.03
N THR A 88 24.63 4.23 -1.35
CA THR A 88 24.70 5.32 -0.36
C THR A 88 23.43 5.40 0.48
N LEU A 89 22.25 5.34 -0.16
CA LEU A 89 20.96 5.32 0.54
C LEU A 89 20.89 4.17 1.55
N LEU A 90 21.29 2.98 1.11
CA LEU A 90 21.27 1.80 1.96
C LEU A 90 22.20 1.94 3.18
N ALA A 91 23.44 2.43 2.95
CA ALA A 91 24.41 2.66 4.02
C ALA A 91 23.93 3.72 5.02
N GLU A 92 23.44 4.88 4.55
CA GLU A 92 22.98 5.99 5.40
C GLU A 92 21.71 5.60 6.18
N ALA A 93 20.76 4.90 5.56
CA ALA A 93 19.58 4.38 6.25
C ALA A 93 19.97 3.41 7.38
N HIS A 94 20.88 2.47 7.11
CA HIS A 94 21.37 1.53 8.12
C HIS A 94 22.12 2.22 9.27
N LEU A 95 22.90 3.27 9.00
CA LEU A 95 23.56 4.07 10.04
C LEU A 95 22.54 4.70 11.01
N LEU A 96 21.36 5.09 10.50
CA LEU A 96 20.25 5.60 11.30
C LEU A 96 19.39 4.49 11.93
N GLY A 97 19.68 3.22 11.64
CA GLY A 97 18.89 2.07 12.10
C GLY A 97 17.56 1.92 11.37
N ILE A 98 17.46 2.43 10.14
CA ILE A 98 16.30 2.29 9.26
C ILE A 98 16.61 1.22 8.22
N ARG A 99 15.72 0.25 8.05
CA ARG A 99 15.84 -0.83 7.06
C ARG A 99 15.26 -0.41 5.73
N ILE A 100 15.70 -1.06 4.64
CA ILE A 100 15.20 -0.82 3.29
C ILE A 100 14.47 -2.06 2.77
N ILE A 101 13.24 -1.85 2.32
CA ILE A 101 12.39 -2.84 1.66
C ILE A 101 12.22 -2.40 0.21
N MET A 102 12.58 -3.25 -0.74
CA MET A 102 12.41 -2.98 -2.17
C MET A 102 11.13 -3.64 -2.70
N ASP A 103 10.57 -3.02 -3.71
CA ASP A 103 9.43 -3.57 -4.46
C ASP A 103 9.93 -4.58 -5.51
N ILE A 104 9.36 -5.76 -5.56
CA ILE A 104 9.68 -6.81 -6.55
C ILE A 104 8.45 -7.08 -7.39
N VAL A 105 8.54 -6.73 -8.68
CA VAL A 105 7.49 -6.90 -9.68
C VAL A 105 7.86 -8.09 -10.56
N VAL A 106 7.27 -9.25 -10.30
CA VAL A 106 7.64 -10.50 -10.97
C VAL A 106 6.43 -11.27 -11.53
N ASN A 107 5.23 -10.67 -11.51
CA ASN A 107 4.12 -11.18 -12.30
C ASN A 107 4.32 -10.91 -13.80
N HIS A 108 4.98 -9.82 -14.15
CA HIS A 108 5.20 -9.34 -15.52
C HIS A 108 6.52 -8.57 -15.63
N THR A 109 6.97 -8.33 -16.86
CA THR A 109 8.04 -7.39 -17.18
C THR A 109 7.53 -6.33 -18.15
N SER A 110 8.30 -5.25 -18.33
CA SER A 110 8.13 -4.38 -19.50
C SER A 110 8.30 -5.18 -20.79
N THR A 111 7.58 -4.80 -21.84
CA THR A 111 7.85 -5.29 -23.19
C THR A 111 9.20 -4.82 -23.72
N GLU A 112 9.85 -3.82 -23.09
CA GLU A 112 11.24 -3.42 -23.39
C GLU A 112 12.29 -4.29 -22.66
N HIS A 113 11.90 -5.23 -21.80
CA HIS A 113 12.83 -6.17 -21.19
C HIS A 113 13.49 -7.05 -22.25
N HIS A 114 14.79 -7.32 -22.14
CA HIS A 114 15.51 -8.08 -23.15
C HIS A 114 14.96 -9.48 -23.40
N TRP A 115 14.37 -10.13 -22.39
CA TRP A 115 13.66 -11.42 -22.58
C TRP A 115 12.49 -11.28 -23.54
N PHE A 116 11.66 -10.23 -23.35
CA PHE A 116 10.49 -10.02 -24.21
C PHE A 116 10.91 -9.59 -25.62
N GLN A 117 11.87 -8.68 -25.73
CA GLN A 117 12.39 -8.22 -27.01
C GLN A 117 12.97 -9.37 -27.86
N SER A 118 13.62 -10.35 -27.22
CA SER A 118 14.08 -11.57 -27.88
C SER A 118 12.92 -12.50 -28.25
N ALA A 119 11.87 -12.58 -27.45
CA ALA A 119 10.73 -13.45 -27.66
C ALA A 119 9.75 -12.92 -28.73
N LEU A 120 9.63 -11.59 -28.84
CA LEU A 120 8.71 -10.93 -29.78
C LEU A 120 9.13 -11.24 -31.23
N GLY A 121 8.20 -11.74 -32.02
CA GLY A 121 8.42 -12.08 -33.43
C GLY A 121 9.21 -13.37 -33.70
N ASP A 122 9.72 -14.06 -32.67
CA ASP A 122 10.51 -15.29 -32.81
C ASP A 122 10.02 -16.41 -31.89
N LYS A 123 9.30 -17.38 -32.48
CA LYS A 123 8.83 -18.61 -31.78
C LYS A 123 9.96 -19.50 -31.26
N ASN A 124 11.17 -19.36 -31.80
CA ASN A 124 12.33 -20.19 -31.45
C ASN A 124 13.29 -19.47 -30.45
N SER A 125 12.94 -18.27 -30.00
CA SER A 125 13.73 -17.57 -29.00
C SER A 125 13.86 -18.40 -27.72
N PRO A 126 15.05 -18.45 -27.09
CA PRO A 126 15.24 -19.11 -25.79
C PRO A 126 14.36 -18.50 -24.68
N TYR A 127 13.88 -17.29 -24.88
CA TYR A 127 12.99 -16.57 -23.96
C TYR A 127 11.52 -16.65 -24.36
N ARG A 128 11.15 -17.39 -25.44
CA ARG A 128 9.72 -17.46 -25.85
C ARG A 128 8.84 -17.96 -24.71
N ASP A 129 9.23 -19.06 -24.07
CA ASP A 129 8.47 -19.68 -22.98
C ASP A 129 8.60 -18.94 -21.62
N TYR A 130 9.30 -17.80 -21.58
CA TYR A 130 9.30 -16.92 -20.39
C TYR A 130 7.98 -16.15 -20.25
N TYR A 131 7.22 -16.03 -21.34
CA TYR A 131 5.94 -15.34 -21.39
C TYR A 131 4.82 -16.29 -21.82
N ILE A 132 3.59 -15.86 -21.63
CA ILE A 132 2.39 -16.65 -21.92
C ILE A 132 1.90 -16.28 -23.32
N TRP A 133 2.11 -17.18 -24.28
CA TRP A 133 1.67 -17.04 -25.67
C TRP A 133 0.57 -18.03 -25.99
N LYS A 134 -0.46 -17.59 -26.72
CA LYS A 134 -1.59 -18.43 -27.18
C LYS A 134 -1.90 -18.15 -28.64
N ASP A 135 -2.32 -19.19 -29.33
CA ASP A 135 -2.86 -19.05 -30.68
C ASP A 135 -4.25 -18.39 -30.63
N PRO A 136 -4.65 -17.66 -31.72
CA PRO A 136 -5.99 -17.11 -31.81
C PRO A 136 -7.05 -18.23 -31.78
N VAL A 137 -8.21 -17.95 -31.20
CA VAL A 137 -9.38 -18.80 -31.20
C VAL A 137 -10.43 -18.17 -32.12
N ASP A 138 -10.82 -18.91 -33.18
CA ASP A 138 -11.74 -18.43 -34.23
C ASP A 138 -11.32 -17.08 -34.86
N GLY A 139 -10.01 -16.83 -34.92
CA GLY A 139 -9.43 -15.61 -35.50
C GLY A 139 -9.48 -14.37 -34.57
N ALA A 140 -9.84 -14.55 -33.30
CA ALA A 140 -9.89 -13.54 -32.27
C ALA A 140 -8.96 -13.89 -31.10
N GLU A 141 -9.03 -13.13 -30.02
CA GLU A 141 -8.29 -13.34 -28.79
C GLU A 141 -8.55 -14.74 -28.20
N PRO A 142 -7.56 -15.31 -27.46
CA PRO A 142 -7.66 -16.67 -26.90
C PRO A 142 -8.85 -16.89 -25.98
N ASN A 143 -9.26 -15.85 -25.25
CA ASN A 143 -10.41 -15.84 -24.35
C ASN A 143 -10.89 -14.41 -24.09
N ASN A 144 -11.88 -14.23 -23.21
CA ASN A 144 -12.49 -12.95 -22.91
C ASN A 144 -11.90 -12.26 -21.66
N TRP A 145 -10.70 -12.65 -21.22
CA TRP A 145 -10.08 -12.00 -20.05
C TRP A 145 -9.83 -10.53 -20.31
N GLN A 146 -9.99 -9.72 -19.25
CA GLN A 146 -9.82 -8.27 -19.35
C GLN A 146 -8.64 -7.80 -18.51
N SER A 147 -7.96 -6.78 -19.04
CA SER A 147 -6.91 -6.06 -18.33
C SER A 147 -7.49 -5.29 -17.13
N LYS A 148 -6.73 -5.23 -16.05
CA LYS A 148 -7.08 -4.42 -14.87
C LYS A 148 -7.10 -2.91 -15.14
N PHE A 149 -6.47 -2.47 -16.23
CA PHE A 149 -6.48 -1.07 -16.70
C PHE A 149 -7.51 -0.82 -17.81
N GLY A 150 -8.40 -1.79 -18.04
CA GLY A 150 -9.44 -1.72 -19.05
C GLY A 150 -9.04 -2.30 -20.42
N GLY A 151 -10.01 -2.83 -21.14
CA GLY A 151 -9.79 -3.50 -22.43
C GLY A 151 -9.40 -4.96 -22.30
N ASN A 152 -8.96 -5.56 -23.42
CA ASN A 152 -8.58 -6.96 -23.50
C ASN A 152 -7.25 -7.23 -22.76
N ALA A 153 -7.08 -8.44 -22.24
CA ALA A 153 -5.85 -8.90 -21.61
C ALA A 153 -4.86 -9.57 -22.59
N TRP A 154 -5.14 -9.56 -23.89
CA TRP A 154 -4.32 -10.18 -24.92
C TRP A 154 -3.93 -9.20 -26.02
N GLU A 155 -2.65 -9.16 -26.39
CA GLU A 155 -2.13 -8.33 -27.48
C GLU A 155 -1.50 -9.22 -28.55
N LEU A 156 -1.77 -8.93 -29.83
CA LEU A 156 -1.31 -9.72 -30.97
C LEU A 156 0.17 -9.42 -31.28
N ASP A 157 0.98 -10.45 -31.40
CA ASP A 157 2.28 -10.43 -32.07
C ASP A 157 2.07 -10.72 -33.57
N ASP A 158 1.98 -9.67 -34.37
CA ASP A 158 1.71 -9.75 -35.80
C ASP A 158 2.70 -10.66 -36.57
N ALA A 159 3.97 -10.70 -36.10
CA ALA A 159 5.00 -11.49 -36.78
C ALA A 159 4.83 -12.99 -36.57
N THR A 160 4.31 -13.43 -35.46
CA THR A 160 4.09 -14.86 -35.15
C THR A 160 2.63 -15.30 -35.25
N GLY A 161 1.69 -14.33 -35.25
CA GLY A 161 0.26 -14.58 -35.22
C GLY A 161 -0.26 -15.14 -33.90
N GLN A 162 0.53 -15.03 -32.83
CA GLN A 162 0.13 -15.41 -31.47
C GLN A 162 -0.17 -14.19 -30.63
N TYR A 163 -0.98 -14.36 -29.58
CA TYR A 163 -1.25 -13.35 -28.58
C TYR A 163 -0.41 -13.59 -27.32
N TYR A 164 0.09 -12.52 -26.70
CA TYR A 164 0.66 -12.60 -25.35
C TYR A 164 -0.30 -12.04 -24.32
N LEU A 165 -0.22 -12.60 -23.09
CA LEU A 165 -1.04 -12.16 -21.97
C LEU A 165 -0.45 -10.91 -21.32
N HIS A 166 -1.32 -9.94 -20.99
CA HIS A 166 -1.00 -8.79 -20.13
C HIS A 166 -2.19 -8.48 -19.22
N LEU A 167 -2.06 -8.72 -17.93
CA LEU A 167 -3.13 -8.42 -16.96
C LEU A 167 -3.22 -6.94 -16.59
N PHE A 168 -2.23 -6.14 -17.00
CA PHE A 168 -2.14 -4.68 -16.81
C PHE A 168 -2.01 -3.98 -18.17
N ALA A 169 -1.14 -2.96 -18.31
CA ALA A 169 -0.93 -2.34 -19.61
C ALA A 169 -0.37 -3.36 -20.62
N LYS A 170 -0.63 -3.17 -21.90
CA LYS A 170 -0.08 -4.03 -22.97
C LYS A 170 1.45 -4.03 -23.01
N GLU A 171 2.07 -3.02 -22.45
CA GLU A 171 3.51 -2.92 -22.26
C GLU A 171 4.02 -3.70 -21.05
N GLN A 172 3.15 -4.42 -20.31
CA GLN A 172 3.49 -5.24 -19.14
C GLN A 172 3.13 -6.70 -19.42
N ALA A 173 4.02 -7.44 -20.08
CA ALA A 173 3.80 -8.82 -20.49
C ALA A 173 3.92 -9.79 -19.31
N ASP A 174 2.90 -10.64 -19.09
CA ASP A 174 2.86 -11.61 -17.99
C ASP A 174 3.89 -12.72 -18.17
N LEU A 175 4.64 -13.01 -17.11
CA LEU A 175 5.62 -14.08 -17.04
C LEU A 175 4.96 -15.45 -16.88
N ASN A 176 5.57 -16.45 -17.52
CA ASN A 176 5.16 -17.85 -17.43
C ASN A 176 5.85 -18.55 -16.23
N TRP A 177 5.24 -18.52 -15.07
CA TRP A 177 5.78 -19.15 -13.86
C TRP A 177 5.78 -20.69 -13.89
N GLU A 178 5.08 -21.32 -14.82
CA GLU A 178 5.22 -22.76 -15.07
C GLU A 178 6.63 -23.11 -15.56
N ASN A 179 7.31 -22.18 -16.22
CA ASN A 179 8.68 -22.36 -16.67
C ASN A 179 9.66 -22.26 -15.49
N PRO A 180 10.41 -23.34 -15.15
CA PRO A 180 11.37 -23.30 -14.05
C PRO A 180 12.50 -22.28 -14.27
N ALA A 181 12.87 -21.98 -15.54
CA ALA A 181 13.89 -20.97 -15.82
C ALA A 181 13.45 -19.56 -15.36
N VAL A 182 12.17 -19.22 -15.51
CA VAL A 182 11.64 -17.95 -14.98
C VAL A 182 11.76 -17.90 -13.45
N ARG A 183 11.46 -19.00 -12.76
CA ARG A 183 11.59 -19.04 -11.30
C ARG A 183 13.04 -18.92 -10.82
N GLU A 184 14.02 -19.51 -11.56
CA GLU A 184 15.45 -19.32 -11.27
C GLU A 184 15.86 -17.85 -11.44
N GLU A 185 15.48 -17.21 -12.56
CA GLU A 185 15.77 -15.78 -12.78
C GLU A 185 15.19 -14.90 -11.66
N VAL A 186 13.96 -15.17 -11.23
CA VAL A 186 13.36 -14.42 -10.11
C VAL A 186 14.15 -14.61 -8.81
N LYS A 187 14.61 -15.83 -8.50
CA LYS A 187 15.46 -16.09 -7.34
C LYS A 187 16.80 -15.36 -7.45
N GLU A 188 17.41 -15.31 -8.62
CA GLU A 188 18.65 -14.58 -8.87
C GLU A 188 18.46 -13.06 -8.68
N VAL A 189 17.38 -12.48 -9.23
CA VAL A 189 17.05 -11.06 -9.05
C VAL A 189 16.92 -10.72 -7.56
N ILE A 190 16.14 -11.48 -6.80
CA ILE A 190 15.92 -11.20 -5.39
C ILE A 190 17.21 -11.38 -4.58
N SER A 191 18.00 -12.43 -4.89
CA SER A 191 19.28 -12.69 -4.25
C SER A 191 20.29 -11.55 -4.50
N PHE A 192 20.35 -11.01 -5.70
CA PHE A 192 21.20 -9.87 -6.03
C PHE A 192 20.97 -8.67 -5.10
N TRP A 193 19.72 -8.30 -4.88
CA TRP A 193 19.38 -7.19 -3.98
C TRP A 193 19.58 -7.54 -2.51
N ALA A 194 19.32 -8.78 -2.11
CA ALA A 194 19.60 -9.25 -0.76
C ALA A 194 21.11 -9.26 -0.48
N ASP A 195 21.96 -9.68 -1.43
CA ASP A 195 23.42 -9.63 -1.33
C ASP A 195 23.95 -8.18 -1.21
N LYS A 196 23.26 -7.19 -1.79
CA LYS A 196 23.57 -5.76 -1.59
C LYS A 196 23.23 -5.27 -0.18
N GLY A 197 22.44 -6.02 0.59
CA GLY A 197 22.07 -5.68 1.96
C GLY A 197 20.65 -5.12 2.10
N VAL A 198 19.78 -5.29 1.12
CA VAL A 198 18.34 -4.98 1.24
C VAL A 198 17.71 -5.89 2.30
N ASP A 199 16.93 -5.32 3.22
CA ASP A 199 16.42 -6.01 4.41
C ASP A 199 15.12 -6.76 4.16
N GLY A 200 14.42 -6.45 3.07
CA GLY A 200 13.15 -7.09 2.77
C GLY A 200 12.58 -6.73 1.42
N PHE A 201 11.47 -7.38 1.08
CA PHE A 201 10.84 -7.25 -0.22
C PHE A 201 9.32 -7.12 -0.11
N ARG A 202 8.75 -6.17 -0.84
CA ARG A 202 7.32 -6.14 -1.14
C ARG A 202 7.13 -6.78 -2.52
N LEU A 203 6.27 -7.78 -2.59
CA LEU A 203 6.02 -8.53 -3.81
C LEU A 203 4.71 -8.03 -4.44
N ASP A 204 4.87 -7.40 -5.60
CA ASP A 204 3.77 -6.80 -6.36
C ASP A 204 2.83 -7.87 -6.90
N VAL A 205 1.54 -7.71 -6.65
CA VAL A 205 0.44 -8.59 -7.09
C VAL A 205 0.79 -10.08 -7.10
N ILE A 206 1.51 -10.53 -6.09
CA ILE A 206 2.17 -11.84 -6.07
C ILE A 206 1.19 -13.03 -6.11
N ASN A 207 -0.05 -12.82 -5.76
CA ASN A 207 -1.07 -13.86 -5.88
C ASN A 207 -1.61 -14.08 -7.31
N LEU A 208 -1.08 -13.35 -8.30
CA LEU A 208 -1.44 -13.51 -9.71
C LEU A 208 -0.44 -14.36 -10.51
N ILE A 209 0.69 -14.77 -9.93
CA ILE A 209 1.77 -15.46 -10.65
C ILE A 209 1.38 -16.85 -11.16
N SER A 210 0.45 -17.54 -10.51
CA SER A 210 -0.06 -18.84 -10.94
C SER A 210 -1.43 -18.69 -11.60
N LYS A 211 -1.57 -19.21 -12.83
CA LYS A 211 -2.79 -19.11 -13.63
C LYS A 211 -3.30 -20.51 -13.98
N GLN A 212 -4.59 -20.64 -14.20
CA GLN A 212 -5.17 -21.88 -14.73
C GLN A 212 -4.68 -22.09 -16.17
N GLN A 213 -4.06 -23.24 -16.45
CA GLN A 213 -3.25 -23.44 -17.65
C GLN A 213 -4.04 -23.72 -18.94
N ASP A 214 -5.30 -24.08 -18.85
CA ASP A 214 -6.20 -24.20 -19.99
C ASP A 214 -6.79 -22.86 -20.46
N PHE A 215 -6.59 -21.79 -19.70
CA PHE A 215 -6.99 -20.40 -20.02
C PHE A 215 -8.44 -20.29 -20.51
N PRO A 216 -9.44 -20.78 -19.76
CA PRO A 216 -10.83 -20.80 -20.22
C PRO A 216 -11.41 -19.39 -20.31
N SER A 217 -12.38 -19.20 -21.19
CA SER A 217 -13.23 -17.99 -21.15
C SER A 217 -14.05 -17.96 -19.87
N ASP A 218 -14.27 -16.76 -19.34
CA ASP A 218 -15.09 -16.53 -18.16
C ASP A 218 -16.53 -16.23 -18.57
N ASP A 219 -17.46 -17.10 -18.18
CA ASP A 219 -18.88 -16.99 -18.51
C ASP A 219 -19.66 -16.05 -17.59
N ILE A 220 -19.03 -15.62 -16.48
CA ILE A 220 -19.67 -14.78 -15.44
C ILE A 220 -18.86 -13.53 -15.03
N GLY A 221 -17.66 -13.34 -15.59
CA GLY A 221 -16.75 -12.30 -15.17
C GLY A 221 -15.69 -11.91 -16.21
N ASP A 222 -14.61 -11.36 -15.72
CA ASP A 222 -13.49 -10.79 -16.47
C ASP A 222 -12.23 -11.71 -16.54
N GLY A 223 -12.36 -12.97 -16.18
CA GLY A 223 -11.26 -13.94 -16.12
C GLY A 223 -10.54 -13.99 -14.76
N ARG A 224 -10.80 -13.07 -13.88
CA ARG A 224 -10.10 -12.86 -12.58
C ARG A 224 -10.01 -14.14 -11.74
N ARG A 225 -11.06 -14.96 -11.71
CA ARG A 225 -11.12 -16.22 -10.94
C ARG A 225 -10.14 -17.29 -11.43
N PHE A 226 -9.58 -17.16 -12.64
CA PHE A 226 -8.67 -18.13 -13.24
C PHE A 226 -7.19 -17.77 -13.09
N TYR A 227 -6.89 -16.54 -12.64
CA TYR A 227 -5.52 -16.08 -12.46
C TYR A 227 -5.24 -15.50 -11.06
N THR A 228 -6.23 -15.48 -10.16
CA THR A 228 -6.06 -15.04 -8.76
C THR A 228 -5.95 -16.26 -7.86
N ASP A 229 -4.96 -16.28 -6.95
CA ASP A 229 -4.70 -17.38 -6.03
C ASP A 229 -4.67 -18.74 -6.75
N GLY A 230 -3.98 -18.80 -7.87
CA GLY A 230 -3.97 -19.96 -8.78
C GLY A 230 -3.35 -21.22 -8.15
N PRO A 231 -3.50 -22.37 -8.82
CA PRO A 231 -3.32 -23.70 -8.19
C PRO A 231 -1.90 -23.97 -7.66
N ARG A 232 -0.87 -23.30 -8.17
CA ARG A 232 0.54 -23.52 -7.78
C ARG A 232 1.17 -22.32 -7.09
N VAL A 233 0.41 -21.28 -6.73
CA VAL A 233 0.97 -20.05 -6.16
C VAL A 233 1.76 -20.32 -4.86
N HIS A 234 1.24 -21.16 -3.99
CA HIS A 234 1.89 -21.51 -2.73
C HIS A 234 3.17 -22.33 -2.93
N GLU A 235 3.19 -23.24 -3.93
CA GLU A 235 4.39 -23.99 -4.31
C GLU A 235 5.52 -23.03 -4.74
N TYR A 236 5.20 -22.06 -5.60
CA TYR A 236 6.17 -21.09 -6.10
C TYR A 236 6.69 -20.17 -5.00
N LEU A 237 5.81 -19.73 -4.09
CA LEU A 237 6.22 -18.89 -2.96
C LEU A 237 7.12 -19.65 -1.97
N GLN A 238 6.82 -20.92 -1.68
CA GLN A 238 7.66 -21.77 -0.82
C GLN A 238 9.03 -22.00 -1.46
N GLU A 239 9.09 -22.24 -2.77
CA GLU A 239 10.34 -22.39 -3.53
C GLU A 239 11.25 -21.15 -3.38
N ILE A 240 10.68 -19.93 -3.54
CA ILE A 240 11.45 -18.69 -3.37
C ILE A 240 11.83 -18.46 -1.90
N SER A 241 10.90 -18.70 -0.99
CA SER A 241 11.14 -18.50 0.43
C SER A 241 12.29 -19.36 0.94
N GLU A 242 12.30 -20.65 0.61
CA GLU A 242 13.39 -21.56 0.98
C GLU A 242 14.73 -21.14 0.36
N ALA A 243 14.70 -20.76 -0.93
CA ALA A 243 15.93 -20.43 -1.66
C ALA A 243 16.51 -19.06 -1.26
N VAL A 244 15.67 -18.07 -0.92
CA VAL A 244 16.11 -16.68 -0.75
C VAL A 244 15.66 -16.10 0.59
N PHE A 245 14.36 -15.98 0.87
CA PHE A 245 13.90 -15.18 2.02
C PHE A 245 14.41 -15.72 3.35
N GLN A 246 14.34 -17.03 3.56
CA GLN A 246 14.84 -17.66 4.79
C GLN A 246 16.37 -17.60 4.88
N LYS A 247 17.08 -17.77 3.75
CA LYS A 247 18.54 -17.69 3.70
C LYS A 247 19.08 -16.32 4.15
N TYR A 248 18.42 -15.24 3.72
CA TYR A 248 18.85 -13.87 4.03
C TYR A 248 18.15 -13.28 5.27
N GLY A 249 17.13 -13.96 5.81
CA GLY A 249 16.30 -13.42 6.90
C GLY A 249 15.50 -12.20 6.47
N SER A 250 15.08 -12.15 5.20
CA SER A 250 14.37 -11.03 4.62
C SER A 250 12.94 -10.96 5.14
N VAL A 251 12.48 -9.75 5.54
CA VAL A 251 11.06 -9.54 5.75
C VAL A 251 10.34 -9.43 4.40
N THR A 252 9.16 -10.02 4.29
CA THR A 252 8.41 -10.02 3.05
C THR A 252 6.96 -9.59 3.26
N VAL A 253 6.43 -8.80 2.32
CA VAL A 253 5.02 -8.45 2.29
C VAL A 253 4.46 -8.69 0.90
N GLY A 254 3.41 -9.50 0.81
CA GLY A 254 2.72 -9.76 -0.46
C GLY A 254 1.55 -8.83 -0.67
N GLU A 255 1.44 -8.27 -1.86
CA GLU A 255 0.24 -7.59 -2.28
C GLU A 255 -0.76 -8.61 -2.84
N MET A 256 -1.96 -8.67 -2.21
CA MET A 256 -3.00 -9.63 -2.55
C MET A 256 -4.16 -8.94 -3.26
N SER A 257 -4.25 -9.14 -4.55
CA SER A 257 -5.37 -8.66 -5.36
C SER A 257 -6.56 -9.61 -5.25
N SER A 258 -7.70 -9.16 -4.73
CA SER A 258 -8.96 -9.93 -4.71
C SER A 258 -8.87 -11.31 -4.05
N THR A 259 -8.19 -11.43 -2.93
CA THR A 259 -7.96 -12.68 -2.18
C THR A 259 -9.01 -12.93 -1.10
N THR A 260 -8.93 -14.08 -0.43
CA THR A 260 -9.76 -14.45 0.74
C THR A 260 -8.95 -14.46 2.03
N LEU A 261 -9.64 -14.50 3.17
CA LEU A 261 -8.98 -14.63 4.47
C LEU A 261 -8.21 -15.95 4.58
N GLU A 262 -8.76 -17.06 4.06
CA GLU A 262 -8.16 -18.38 4.09
C GLU A 262 -6.85 -18.41 3.30
N HIS A 263 -6.82 -17.82 2.13
CA HIS A 263 -5.58 -17.67 1.35
C HIS A 263 -4.55 -16.81 2.10
N CYS A 264 -4.98 -15.69 2.69
CA CYS A 264 -4.07 -14.83 3.46
C CYS A 264 -3.50 -15.51 4.72
N GLN A 265 -4.28 -16.37 5.38
CA GLN A 265 -3.78 -17.21 6.48
C GLN A 265 -2.67 -18.15 5.99
N GLN A 266 -2.76 -18.67 4.79
CA GLN A 266 -1.73 -19.53 4.19
C GLN A 266 -0.50 -18.73 3.77
N TYR A 267 -0.67 -17.64 3.01
CA TYR A 267 0.43 -16.77 2.55
C TYR A 267 1.28 -16.22 3.70
N SER A 268 0.66 -15.81 4.79
CA SER A 268 1.34 -15.23 5.96
C SER A 268 1.32 -16.14 7.19
N SER A 269 1.29 -17.45 6.97
CA SER A 269 1.31 -18.43 8.05
C SER A 269 2.48 -18.21 8.99
N LEU A 270 2.21 -18.30 10.30
CA LEU A 270 3.23 -18.09 11.34
C LEU A 270 4.34 -19.13 11.34
N ASP A 271 4.25 -20.17 10.51
CA ASP A 271 5.34 -21.15 10.30
C ASP A 271 6.45 -20.61 9.37
N GLY A 272 6.27 -19.43 8.79
CA GLY A 272 7.28 -18.70 8.00
C GLY A 272 7.65 -19.33 6.66
N LYS A 273 6.80 -20.19 6.10
CA LYS A 273 7.12 -20.91 4.86
C LYS A 273 6.99 -20.09 3.59
N GLU A 274 6.20 -19.02 3.62
CA GLU A 274 5.95 -18.19 2.44
C GLU A 274 6.32 -16.73 2.72
N LEU A 275 5.39 -15.91 3.21
CA LEU A 275 5.57 -14.48 3.42
C LEU A 275 5.46 -14.11 4.90
N SER A 276 6.10 -13.01 5.31
CA SER A 276 5.97 -12.49 6.68
C SER A 276 4.59 -11.89 6.93
N MET A 277 4.01 -11.22 5.93
CA MET A 277 2.72 -10.54 6.03
C MET A 277 2.10 -10.30 4.65
N VAL A 278 0.83 -9.89 4.65
CA VAL A 278 0.08 -9.61 3.42
C VAL A 278 -0.70 -8.31 3.51
N PHE A 279 -0.75 -7.56 2.40
CA PHE A 279 -1.73 -6.51 2.17
C PHE A 279 -3.04 -7.12 1.66
N ASN A 280 -4.18 -6.68 2.22
CA ASN A 280 -5.49 -6.87 1.63
C ASN A 280 -6.17 -5.51 1.44
N PHE A 281 -7.07 -5.39 0.46
CA PHE A 281 -7.69 -4.13 0.07
C PHE A 281 -9.19 -4.05 0.39
N HIS A 282 -9.74 -5.01 1.13
CA HIS A 282 -11.18 -5.11 1.37
C HIS A 282 -11.73 -3.88 2.09
N HIS A 283 -11.02 -3.37 3.10
CA HIS A 283 -11.40 -2.19 3.87
C HIS A 283 -11.39 -0.88 3.06
N LEU A 284 -10.73 -0.88 1.89
CA LEU A 284 -10.68 0.26 0.96
C LEU A 284 -11.76 0.19 -0.13
N LYS A 285 -12.60 -0.84 -0.14
CA LYS A 285 -13.67 -1.01 -1.15
C LYS A 285 -15.06 -0.68 -0.59
N VAL A 286 -15.13 -0.16 0.62
CA VAL A 286 -16.39 0.19 1.31
C VAL A 286 -17.15 1.36 0.69
N ASP A 287 -16.54 2.06 -0.26
CA ASP A 287 -17.12 3.12 -1.09
C ASP A 287 -17.24 2.70 -2.58
N TYR A 288 -17.26 1.38 -2.84
CA TYR A 288 -17.45 0.77 -4.16
C TYR A 288 -18.81 0.05 -4.22
N PRO A 289 -19.91 0.76 -4.53
CA PRO A 289 -21.22 0.14 -4.63
C PRO A 289 -21.18 -0.95 -5.70
N ASN A 290 -21.67 -2.16 -5.36
CA ASN A 290 -21.63 -3.33 -6.24
C ASN A 290 -20.23 -3.69 -6.79
N GLY A 291 -19.16 -3.25 -6.11
CA GLY A 291 -17.78 -3.48 -6.55
C GLY A 291 -17.25 -2.46 -7.58
N GLU A 292 -18.05 -1.45 -7.92
CA GLU A 292 -17.71 -0.44 -8.93
C GLU A 292 -16.83 0.68 -8.35
N LYS A 293 -15.55 0.73 -8.77
CA LYS A 293 -14.58 1.75 -8.33
C LYS A 293 -14.95 3.16 -8.79
N TRP A 294 -15.34 3.30 -10.06
CA TRP A 294 -15.47 4.60 -10.74
C TRP A 294 -16.86 5.21 -10.56
N THR A 295 -17.24 5.38 -9.30
CA THR A 295 -18.50 5.97 -8.88
C THR A 295 -18.31 6.92 -7.70
N LYS A 296 -19.31 7.78 -7.47
CA LYS A 296 -19.40 8.59 -6.25
C LYS A 296 -20.37 7.92 -5.28
N ALA A 297 -19.84 7.41 -4.19
CA ALA A 297 -20.65 6.84 -3.12
C ALA A 297 -20.02 7.17 -1.75
N PRO A 298 -20.82 7.40 -0.71
CA PRO A 298 -20.33 7.43 0.66
C PRO A 298 -19.78 6.04 1.02
N PHE A 299 -18.81 5.99 1.93
CA PHE A 299 -18.32 4.70 2.43
C PHE A 299 -19.33 4.05 3.39
N ASP A 300 -19.41 2.73 3.34
CA ASP A 300 -20.22 1.95 4.27
C ASP A 300 -19.43 1.71 5.56
N PHE A 301 -19.78 2.49 6.59
CA PHE A 301 -19.09 2.46 7.88
C PHE A 301 -19.30 1.13 8.64
N ILE A 302 -20.47 0.53 8.56
CA ILE A 302 -20.74 -0.76 9.21
C ILE A 302 -19.95 -1.86 8.52
N GLN A 303 -19.94 -1.87 7.19
CA GLN A 303 -19.12 -2.80 6.40
C GLN A 303 -17.63 -2.65 6.74
N LEU A 304 -17.12 -1.42 6.89
CA LEU A 304 -15.73 -1.17 7.29
C LEU A 304 -15.38 -1.87 8.61
N LYS A 305 -16.22 -1.74 9.64
CA LYS A 305 -16.02 -2.41 10.93
C LYS A 305 -16.09 -3.93 10.82
N GLN A 306 -17.07 -4.45 10.07
CA GLN A 306 -17.21 -5.89 9.82
C GLN A 306 -15.96 -6.47 9.14
N ILE A 307 -15.40 -5.76 8.16
CA ILE A 307 -14.16 -6.17 7.48
C ILE A 307 -13.00 -6.21 8.48
N PHE A 308 -12.78 -5.15 9.26
CA PHE A 308 -11.71 -5.16 10.26
C PHE A 308 -11.90 -6.27 11.29
N ASN A 309 -13.12 -6.47 11.80
CA ASN A 309 -13.41 -7.57 12.72
C ASN A 309 -13.09 -8.93 12.09
N HIS A 310 -13.53 -9.17 10.86
CA HIS A 310 -13.28 -10.42 10.13
C HIS A 310 -11.79 -10.71 9.97
N TRP A 311 -11.00 -9.71 9.51
CA TRP A 311 -9.58 -9.88 9.28
C TRP A 311 -8.75 -9.95 10.57
N GLN A 312 -9.06 -9.11 11.56
CA GLN A 312 -8.36 -9.11 12.84
C GLN A 312 -8.61 -10.40 13.65
N THR A 313 -9.82 -10.92 13.65
CA THR A 313 -10.13 -12.19 14.33
C THR A 313 -9.63 -13.39 13.55
N GLY A 314 -9.74 -13.36 12.22
CA GLY A 314 -9.35 -14.46 11.35
C GLY A 314 -7.84 -14.70 11.29
N LEU A 315 -7.03 -13.64 11.29
CA LEU A 315 -5.57 -13.75 11.26
C LEU A 315 -4.95 -13.98 12.65
N ASN A 316 -5.68 -13.74 13.75
CA ASN A 316 -5.14 -13.89 15.10
C ASN A 316 -4.63 -15.31 15.35
N GLY A 317 -3.34 -15.45 15.65
CA GLY A 317 -2.68 -16.73 15.86
C GLY A 317 -2.45 -17.61 14.62
N LYS A 318 -2.79 -17.12 13.42
CA LYS A 318 -2.68 -17.88 12.16
C LYS A 318 -1.81 -17.17 11.12
N GLY A 319 -1.89 -15.86 11.03
CA GLY A 319 -1.18 -15.07 10.04
C GLY A 319 -0.93 -13.65 10.49
N TRP A 320 -0.41 -12.81 9.61
CA TRP A 320 -0.07 -11.42 9.92
C TRP A 320 -0.46 -10.48 8.79
N ALA A 321 -1.09 -9.35 9.12
CA ALA A 321 -1.50 -8.32 8.17
C ALA A 321 -0.50 -7.17 8.09
N ALA A 322 -0.30 -6.63 6.91
CA ALA A 322 0.18 -5.28 6.69
C ALA A 322 -1.02 -4.33 6.79
N LEU A 323 -0.94 -3.37 7.71
CA LEU A 323 -2.02 -2.42 8.00
C LEU A 323 -1.77 -1.10 7.27
N PHE A 324 -2.74 -0.57 6.57
CA PHE A 324 -2.58 0.70 5.85
C PHE A 324 -3.94 1.35 5.54
N TRP A 325 -3.93 2.65 5.34
CA TRP A 325 -5.06 3.40 4.82
C TRP A 325 -4.84 3.89 3.38
N CYS A 326 -3.60 4.20 3.06
CA CYS A 326 -3.22 4.86 1.82
C CYS A 326 -1.94 4.23 1.27
N ASN A 327 -1.77 4.29 -0.03
CA ASN A 327 -0.53 3.99 -0.74
C ASN A 327 -0.51 4.78 -2.06
N HIS A 328 0.44 4.52 -2.94
CA HIS A 328 0.57 5.15 -4.26
C HIS A 328 -0.57 4.81 -5.25
N ASP A 329 -1.46 3.87 -4.91
CA ASP A 329 -2.60 3.42 -5.73
C ASP A 329 -3.96 3.74 -5.10
N GLN A 330 -3.97 4.39 -3.92
CA GLN A 330 -5.19 4.73 -3.20
C GLN A 330 -5.23 6.22 -2.88
N PRO A 331 -6.38 6.90 -3.06
CA PRO A 331 -6.54 8.30 -2.72
C PRO A 331 -6.18 8.60 -1.25
N ARG A 332 -5.86 9.86 -0.94
CA ARG A 332 -5.55 10.28 0.42
C ARG A 332 -6.68 9.96 1.38
N VAL A 333 -6.36 9.25 2.45
CA VAL A 333 -7.37 8.72 3.38
C VAL A 333 -8.20 9.81 4.06
N VAL A 334 -7.60 10.96 4.38
CA VAL A 334 -8.31 12.09 5.01
C VAL A 334 -9.42 12.62 4.10
N SER A 335 -9.17 12.73 2.79
CA SER A 335 -10.17 13.15 1.81
C SER A 335 -11.20 12.06 1.51
N ARG A 336 -10.85 10.78 1.69
CA ARG A 336 -11.71 9.65 1.35
C ARG A 336 -12.64 9.23 2.48
N LEU A 337 -12.12 9.13 3.70
CA LEU A 337 -12.81 8.56 4.87
C LEU A 337 -12.88 9.53 6.05
N GLY A 338 -12.21 10.67 5.99
CA GLY A 338 -12.17 11.70 7.02
C GLY A 338 -12.88 12.98 6.60
N ASP A 339 -12.40 14.09 7.15
CA ASP A 339 -12.79 15.46 6.78
C ASP A 339 -11.53 16.22 6.38
N ASP A 340 -11.40 16.58 5.12
CA ASP A 340 -10.22 17.29 4.59
C ASP A 340 -10.33 18.82 4.70
N LYS A 341 -11.29 19.30 5.48
CA LYS A 341 -11.60 20.73 5.69
C LYS A 341 -11.50 21.11 7.15
N GLN A 342 -12.67 21.25 7.81
CA GLN A 342 -12.76 21.79 9.18
C GLN A 342 -12.06 20.90 10.22
N TYR A 343 -12.21 19.57 10.11
CA TYR A 343 -11.68 18.60 11.07
C TYR A 343 -10.53 17.77 10.49
N ARG A 344 -9.76 18.33 9.55
CA ARG A 344 -8.66 17.62 8.88
C ARG A 344 -7.67 17.00 9.88
N VAL A 345 -7.24 17.76 10.85
CA VAL A 345 -6.24 17.32 11.84
C VAL A 345 -6.82 16.24 12.74
N GLU A 346 -8.04 16.46 13.24
CA GLU A 346 -8.72 15.52 14.13
C GLU A 346 -9.02 14.21 13.42
N SER A 347 -9.56 14.26 12.19
CA SER A 347 -9.89 13.07 11.42
C SER A 347 -8.65 12.30 10.96
N ALA A 348 -7.56 12.99 10.56
CA ALA A 348 -6.29 12.34 10.24
C ALA A 348 -5.73 11.54 11.43
N LYS A 349 -5.75 12.12 12.63
CA LYS A 349 -5.30 11.46 13.85
C LYS A 349 -6.20 10.29 14.24
N MET A 350 -7.52 10.45 14.13
CA MET A 350 -8.49 9.39 14.43
C MET A 350 -8.31 8.20 13.49
N LEU A 351 -8.19 8.45 12.18
CA LEU A 351 -7.92 7.41 11.18
C LEU A 351 -6.61 6.68 11.47
N ALA A 352 -5.54 7.41 11.79
CA ALA A 352 -4.26 6.82 12.16
C ALA A 352 -4.40 5.89 13.38
N ALA A 353 -5.03 6.36 14.47
CA ALA A 353 -5.22 5.57 15.69
C ALA A 353 -6.01 4.29 15.43
N SER A 354 -7.08 4.38 14.62
CA SER A 354 -7.98 3.25 14.38
C SER A 354 -7.30 2.04 13.73
N VAL A 355 -6.21 2.24 12.97
CA VAL A 355 -5.44 1.17 12.32
C VAL A 355 -4.16 0.83 13.07
N HIS A 356 -3.41 1.83 13.56
CA HIS A 356 -2.13 1.59 14.23
C HIS A 356 -2.27 0.77 15.53
N MET A 357 -3.44 0.76 16.15
CA MET A 357 -3.69 0.01 17.39
C MET A 357 -4.19 -1.43 17.13
N MET A 358 -4.23 -1.88 15.89
CA MET A 358 -4.57 -3.26 15.50
C MET A 358 -3.34 -4.18 15.49
N GLN A 359 -3.58 -5.50 15.45
CA GLN A 359 -2.56 -6.50 15.17
C GLN A 359 -2.17 -6.47 13.69
N GLY A 360 -0.90 -6.33 13.43
CA GLY A 360 -0.34 -6.22 12.09
C GLY A 360 0.80 -5.21 12.08
N THR A 361 1.45 -5.02 10.95
CA THR A 361 2.53 -4.04 10.77
C THR A 361 1.98 -2.82 10.04
N PRO A 362 1.95 -1.62 10.66
CA PRO A 362 1.48 -0.41 9.99
C PRO A 362 2.43 0.06 8.90
N TYR A 363 1.84 0.44 7.76
CA TYR A 363 2.49 1.13 6.66
C TYR A 363 1.95 2.54 6.56
N VAL A 364 2.83 3.52 6.66
CA VAL A 364 2.52 4.96 6.55
C VAL A 364 2.96 5.42 5.16
N TYR A 365 2.03 5.88 4.35
CA TYR A 365 2.37 6.42 3.03
C TYR A 365 2.83 7.88 3.15
N GLN A 366 3.87 8.26 2.38
CA GLN A 366 4.40 9.64 2.39
C GLN A 366 3.31 10.70 2.35
N GLY A 367 3.36 11.64 3.29
CA GLY A 367 2.40 12.72 3.45
C GLY A 367 1.18 12.38 4.31
N GLU A 368 0.94 11.11 4.64
CA GLU A 368 -0.12 10.70 5.56
C GLU A 368 0.15 11.25 6.97
N GLU A 369 1.42 11.22 7.39
CA GLU A 369 1.88 11.73 8.70
C GLU A 369 1.74 13.25 8.89
N ILE A 370 1.47 14.00 7.83
CA ILE A 370 1.18 15.43 7.90
C ILE A 370 -0.27 15.76 7.51
N GLY A 371 -1.06 14.74 7.22
CA GLY A 371 -2.47 14.88 6.84
C GLY A 371 -2.65 15.52 5.46
N MET A 372 -1.84 15.14 4.46
CA MET A 372 -2.04 15.56 3.07
C MET A 372 -3.40 15.11 2.55
N THR A 373 -3.99 15.92 1.68
CA THR A 373 -5.31 15.72 1.07
C THR A 373 -5.21 15.46 -0.43
N ASN A 374 -6.29 15.04 -1.06
CA ASN A 374 -6.39 15.01 -2.51
C ASN A 374 -6.19 16.43 -3.09
N PRO A 375 -5.60 16.60 -4.30
CA PRO A 375 -5.27 17.90 -4.86
C PRO A 375 -6.47 18.69 -5.37
N GLY A 376 -7.60 18.02 -5.65
CA GLY A 376 -8.80 18.67 -6.20
C GLY A 376 -8.64 19.11 -7.64
N TYR A 377 -7.99 18.31 -8.49
CA TYR A 377 -7.84 18.60 -9.91
C TYR A 377 -9.20 18.69 -10.62
N THR A 378 -9.31 19.62 -11.57
CA THR A 378 -10.55 19.94 -12.29
C THR A 378 -10.49 19.63 -13.79
N GLU A 379 -9.30 19.36 -14.31
CA GLU A 379 -9.07 19.11 -15.73
C GLU A 379 -8.37 17.77 -15.94
N ILE A 380 -8.78 17.01 -16.97
CA ILE A 380 -8.14 15.72 -17.29
C ILE A 380 -6.66 15.88 -17.62
N SER A 381 -6.24 17.00 -18.16
CA SER A 381 -4.84 17.30 -18.45
C SER A 381 -3.93 17.38 -17.23
N GLN A 382 -4.48 17.46 -16.02
CA GLN A 382 -3.73 17.44 -14.76
C GLN A 382 -3.41 16.01 -14.31
N TYR A 383 -4.10 15.00 -14.85
CA TYR A 383 -3.85 13.58 -14.53
C TYR A 383 -2.80 12.98 -15.46
N ARG A 384 -2.00 12.07 -14.93
CA ARG A 384 -0.91 11.34 -15.62
C ARG A 384 -1.05 9.82 -15.53
N ASP A 385 -1.90 9.35 -14.62
CA ASP A 385 -2.12 7.93 -14.38
C ASP A 385 -2.84 7.28 -15.55
N VAL A 386 -2.26 6.19 -16.08
CA VAL A 386 -2.79 5.44 -17.23
C VAL A 386 -4.19 4.88 -16.96
N GLU A 387 -4.46 4.38 -15.75
CA GLU A 387 -5.78 3.89 -15.37
C GLU A 387 -6.83 5.01 -15.44
N SER A 388 -6.50 6.18 -14.90
CA SER A 388 -7.39 7.34 -14.86
C SER A 388 -7.70 7.89 -16.25
N THR A 389 -6.70 7.99 -17.13
CA THR A 389 -6.88 8.48 -18.49
C THR A 389 -7.65 7.50 -19.36
N ASN A 390 -7.40 6.19 -19.22
CA ASN A 390 -8.16 5.15 -19.91
C ASN A 390 -9.63 5.14 -19.48
N MET A 391 -9.89 5.24 -18.18
CA MET A 391 -11.25 5.26 -17.66
C MET A 391 -12.00 6.54 -18.05
N TYR A 392 -11.31 7.68 -18.13
CA TYR A 392 -11.91 8.89 -18.69
C TYR A 392 -12.34 8.68 -20.15
N ASP A 393 -11.49 8.10 -20.98
CA ASP A 393 -11.83 7.80 -22.38
C ASP A 393 -13.03 6.84 -22.49
N ILE A 394 -13.04 5.78 -21.71
CA ILE A 394 -14.13 4.81 -21.69
C ILE A 394 -15.44 5.49 -21.25
N MET A 395 -15.45 6.11 -20.10
CA MET A 395 -16.69 6.60 -19.51
C MET A 395 -17.24 7.84 -20.22
N VAL A 396 -16.37 8.78 -20.63
CA VAL A 396 -16.82 10.02 -21.29
C VAL A 396 -17.04 9.82 -22.78
N ASN A 397 -16.05 9.26 -23.49
CA ASN A 397 -16.09 9.22 -24.95
C ASN A 397 -16.90 8.03 -25.51
N ARG A 398 -17.00 6.91 -24.77
CA ARG A 398 -17.75 5.74 -25.22
C ARG A 398 -19.10 5.58 -24.53
N ASP A 399 -19.14 5.75 -23.19
CA ASP A 399 -20.35 5.50 -22.38
C ASP A 399 -21.21 6.75 -22.17
N GLY A 400 -20.70 7.94 -22.53
CA GLY A 400 -21.46 9.19 -22.51
C GLY A 400 -21.66 9.83 -21.13
N VAL A 401 -20.82 9.47 -20.14
CA VAL A 401 -20.76 10.16 -18.84
C VAL A 401 -20.29 11.61 -19.07
N SER A 402 -20.88 12.59 -18.38
CA SER A 402 -20.46 13.97 -18.54
C SER A 402 -19.03 14.21 -18.04
N HIS A 403 -18.33 15.15 -18.65
CA HIS A 403 -17.00 15.58 -18.20
C HIS A 403 -17.00 15.96 -16.71
N GLU A 404 -17.97 16.77 -16.27
CA GLU A 404 -18.06 17.22 -14.88
C GLU A 404 -18.25 16.07 -13.90
N GLU A 405 -19.08 15.09 -14.24
CA GLU A 405 -19.29 13.91 -13.41
C GLU A 405 -18.02 13.06 -13.34
N MET A 406 -17.37 12.80 -14.47
CA MET A 406 -16.13 12.02 -14.50
C MET A 406 -14.99 12.73 -13.73
N MET A 407 -14.85 14.06 -13.86
CA MET A 407 -13.86 14.81 -13.07
C MET A 407 -14.14 14.72 -11.57
N ALA A 408 -15.40 14.74 -11.16
CA ALA A 408 -15.77 14.57 -9.75
C ALA A 408 -15.48 13.14 -9.24
N ILE A 409 -15.57 12.13 -10.10
CA ILE A 409 -15.16 10.74 -9.79
C ILE A 409 -13.63 10.66 -9.67
N LEU A 410 -12.89 11.19 -10.64
CA LEU A 410 -11.42 11.19 -10.64
C LEU A 410 -10.85 11.89 -9.40
N ALA A 411 -11.41 13.03 -9.00
CA ALA A 411 -11.00 13.75 -7.80
C ALA A 411 -11.13 12.93 -6.50
N GLN A 412 -11.92 11.84 -6.51
CA GLN A 412 -12.08 10.93 -5.38
C GLN A 412 -11.35 9.60 -5.56
N LYS A 413 -11.21 9.09 -6.79
CA LYS A 413 -10.83 7.70 -7.04
C LYS A 413 -9.49 7.51 -7.75
N SER A 414 -8.98 8.56 -8.44
CA SER A 414 -7.71 8.46 -9.17
C SER A 414 -6.53 8.17 -8.25
N ARG A 415 -5.60 7.34 -8.74
CA ARG A 415 -4.31 7.07 -8.09
C ARG A 415 -3.45 8.34 -7.97
N ASP A 416 -3.55 9.26 -8.92
CA ASP A 416 -2.80 10.53 -8.89
C ASP A 416 -3.12 11.41 -7.67
N ASN A 417 -4.28 11.21 -7.04
CA ASN A 417 -4.63 11.92 -5.81
C ASN A 417 -3.60 11.69 -4.67
N SER A 418 -2.97 10.52 -4.61
CA SER A 418 -1.90 10.22 -3.67
C SER A 418 -0.50 10.42 -4.23
N ARG A 419 -0.36 10.55 -5.56
CA ARG A 419 0.94 10.68 -6.24
C ARG A 419 1.42 12.12 -6.37
N THR A 420 0.66 13.09 -5.85
CA THR A 420 1.10 14.49 -5.77
C THR A 420 2.41 14.59 -4.99
N PRO A 421 3.31 15.52 -5.37
CA PRO A 421 4.56 15.73 -4.66
C PRO A 421 4.40 15.94 -3.16
N MET A 422 5.30 15.36 -2.38
CA MET A 422 5.38 15.56 -0.94
C MET A 422 5.53 17.05 -0.61
N GLN A 423 4.78 17.52 0.37
CA GLN A 423 4.77 18.92 0.81
C GLN A 423 5.77 19.13 1.95
N TRP A 424 6.99 19.58 1.61
CA TRP A 424 8.07 19.75 2.59
C TRP A 424 7.97 21.08 3.35
N ASN A 425 7.63 22.17 2.66
CA ASN A 425 7.55 23.51 3.24
C ASN A 425 6.59 24.42 2.44
N SER A 426 6.48 25.67 2.84
CA SER A 426 5.63 26.67 2.20
C SER A 426 6.26 27.36 0.96
N GLN A 427 7.46 26.95 0.56
CA GLN A 427 8.14 27.51 -0.61
C GLN A 427 7.51 27.02 -1.92
N LYS A 428 7.92 27.66 -3.02
CA LYS A 428 7.45 27.28 -4.37
C LYS A 428 7.54 25.76 -4.56
N HIS A 429 6.53 25.18 -5.19
CA HIS A 429 6.40 23.73 -5.40
C HIS A 429 6.49 22.90 -4.11
N ALA A 430 6.04 23.48 -3.00
CA ALA A 430 6.06 22.83 -1.68
C ALA A 430 7.47 22.43 -1.20
N GLY A 431 8.54 23.03 -1.75
CA GLY A 431 9.92 22.60 -1.47
C GLY A 431 10.28 21.22 -2.01
N PHE A 432 9.47 20.67 -2.92
CA PHE A 432 9.70 19.38 -3.55
C PHE A 432 10.80 19.44 -4.62
N THR A 433 10.81 20.49 -5.45
CA THR A 433 11.72 20.67 -6.58
C THR A 433 11.96 22.17 -6.87
N GLU A 434 13.11 22.51 -7.40
CA GLU A 434 13.38 23.84 -7.98
C GLU A 434 12.88 23.97 -9.43
N GLY A 435 12.61 22.83 -10.09
CA GLY A 435 12.08 22.74 -11.45
C GLY A 435 10.55 22.78 -11.51
N THR A 436 9.99 22.29 -12.63
CA THR A 436 8.55 22.09 -12.79
C THR A 436 8.18 20.68 -12.32
N PRO A 437 7.31 20.51 -11.31
CA PRO A 437 6.90 19.19 -10.86
C PRO A 437 6.23 18.37 -11.96
N TRP A 438 6.53 17.08 -12.04
CA TRP A 438 5.95 16.15 -13.02
C TRP A 438 4.41 16.02 -12.88
N LEU A 439 3.93 16.23 -11.67
CA LEU A 439 2.51 16.31 -11.30
C LEU A 439 2.35 17.55 -10.43
N GLU A 440 1.27 18.29 -10.60
CA GLU A 440 1.04 19.54 -9.87
C GLU A 440 0.92 19.28 -8.36
N VAL A 441 1.53 20.15 -7.54
CA VAL A 441 1.40 20.10 -6.08
C VAL A 441 -0.01 20.52 -5.67
N ALA A 442 -0.54 19.91 -4.61
CA ALA A 442 -1.81 20.36 -4.04
C ALA A 442 -1.69 21.79 -3.51
N GLN A 443 -2.67 22.64 -3.81
CA GLN A 443 -2.59 24.09 -3.57
C GLN A 443 -2.52 24.50 -2.09
N ASN A 444 -2.82 23.56 -1.18
CA ASN A 444 -2.80 23.79 0.27
C ASN A 444 -1.42 23.60 0.92
N TYR A 445 -0.36 23.47 0.13
CA TYR A 445 0.99 23.23 0.66
C TYR A 445 1.54 24.36 1.55
N SER A 446 1.01 25.58 1.42
CA SER A 446 1.37 26.69 2.32
C SER A 446 0.96 26.44 3.77
N GLU A 447 -0.09 25.65 4.00
CA GLU A 447 -0.67 25.33 5.30
C GLU A 447 -0.34 23.89 5.74
N ILE A 448 -0.33 22.95 4.78
CA ILE A 448 -0.07 21.52 5.03
C ILE A 448 1.30 21.17 4.50
N ASN A 449 2.30 21.14 5.38
CA ASN A 449 3.65 20.74 5.01
C ASN A 449 4.45 20.19 6.19
N ALA A 450 5.54 19.49 5.88
CA ALA A 450 6.37 18.82 6.89
C ALA A 450 7.04 19.82 7.87
N GLU A 451 7.53 20.96 7.37
CA GLU A 451 8.16 21.98 8.21
C GLU A 451 7.20 22.52 9.27
N ALA A 452 5.99 22.90 8.88
CA ALA A 452 4.95 23.35 9.79
C ALA A 452 4.51 22.25 10.78
N ALA A 453 4.39 21.00 10.29
CA ALA A 453 4.00 19.86 11.11
C ALA A 453 5.06 19.53 12.18
N VAL A 454 6.35 19.62 11.86
CA VAL A 454 7.45 19.39 12.81
C VAL A 454 7.57 20.55 13.82
N ALA A 455 7.16 21.75 13.44
CA ALA A 455 7.17 22.91 14.37
C ALA A 455 6.04 22.90 15.40
N ASP A 456 4.95 22.15 15.17
CA ASP A 456 3.78 22.07 16.06
C ASP A 456 3.70 20.72 16.76
N LEU A 457 3.96 20.67 18.07
CA LEU A 457 3.87 19.45 18.89
C LEU A 457 2.46 18.82 18.95
N ASN A 458 1.42 19.55 18.56
CA ASN A 458 0.06 19.05 18.46
C ASN A 458 -0.33 18.60 17.04
N SER A 459 0.60 18.62 16.09
CA SER A 459 0.36 18.25 14.70
C SER A 459 0.01 16.76 14.52
N VAL A 460 -0.39 16.41 13.31
CA VAL A 460 -0.58 15.01 12.87
C VAL A 460 0.74 14.24 12.96
N PHE A 461 1.88 14.88 12.63
CA PHE A 461 3.21 14.28 12.69
C PHE A 461 3.56 13.72 14.09
N TYR A 462 3.42 14.52 15.13
CA TYR A 462 3.71 14.06 16.49
C TYR A 462 2.70 13.03 17.00
N PHE A 463 1.49 13.06 16.49
CA PHE A 463 0.51 12.02 16.79
C PHE A 463 0.93 10.66 16.19
N TYR A 464 1.34 10.62 14.92
CA TYR A 464 1.93 9.42 14.31
C TYR A 464 3.17 8.94 15.06
N LYS A 465 4.09 9.86 15.39
CA LYS A 465 5.27 9.53 16.19
C LYS A 465 4.89 8.84 17.50
N ARG A 466 3.87 9.34 18.18
CA ARG A 466 3.40 8.73 19.44
C ARG A 466 2.75 7.37 19.22
N LEU A 467 2.00 7.17 18.14
CA LEU A 467 1.45 5.85 17.79
C LEU A 467 2.56 4.82 17.53
N ILE A 468 3.61 5.22 16.83
CA ILE A 468 4.80 4.38 16.54
C ILE A 468 5.49 3.97 17.84
N GLU A 469 5.66 4.91 18.78
CA GLU A 469 6.24 4.64 20.11
C GLU A 469 5.37 3.67 20.93
N LEU A 470 4.05 3.87 20.94
CA LEU A 470 3.12 3.01 21.70
C LEU A 470 3.18 1.56 21.26
N ARG A 471 3.29 1.29 19.96
CA ARG A 471 3.42 -0.09 19.46
C ARG A 471 4.63 -0.83 20.01
N LYS A 472 5.72 -0.11 20.26
CA LYS A 472 6.97 -0.66 20.84
C LYS A 472 6.89 -0.81 22.36
N GLN A 473 6.07 0.01 23.01
CA GLN A 473 5.99 0.09 24.47
C GLN A 473 4.86 -0.73 25.09
N VAL A 474 3.79 -1.01 24.33
CA VAL A 474 2.54 -1.63 24.81
C VAL A 474 2.29 -2.94 24.08
N PRO A 475 2.78 -4.07 24.60
CA PRO A 475 2.75 -5.37 23.90
C PRO A 475 1.35 -5.82 23.50
N VAL A 476 0.33 -5.55 24.31
CA VAL A 476 -1.06 -5.96 24.03
C VAL A 476 -1.59 -5.45 22.68
N ILE A 477 -1.01 -4.40 22.11
CA ILE A 477 -1.37 -3.91 20.77
C ILE A 477 -1.08 -4.98 19.72
N THR A 478 0.04 -5.68 19.84
CA THR A 478 0.51 -6.66 18.85
C THR A 478 0.17 -8.10 19.21
N ASP A 479 0.15 -8.47 20.50
CA ASP A 479 -0.04 -9.84 20.98
C ASP A 479 -1.45 -10.13 21.53
N GLY A 480 -2.25 -9.08 21.81
CA GLY A 480 -3.60 -9.24 22.33
C GLY A 480 -4.59 -9.81 21.31
N ARG A 481 -5.68 -10.38 21.78
CA ARG A 481 -6.84 -10.75 20.96
C ARG A 481 -7.67 -9.53 20.63
N TYR A 482 -8.25 -9.51 19.44
CA TYR A 482 -9.14 -8.45 18.98
C TYR A 482 -10.59 -8.74 19.37
N GLU A 483 -11.32 -7.70 19.76
CA GLU A 483 -12.76 -7.74 19.96
C GLU A 483 -13.39 -6.41 19.52
N ASP A 484 -14.36 -6.45 18.60
CA ASP A 484 -15.21 -5.30 18.27
C ASP A 484 -16.23 -5.08 19.39
N LEU A 485 -16.28 -3.88 19.96
CA LEU A 485 -17.09 -3.59 21.14
C LEU A 485 -18.47 -3.04 20.81
N LEU A 486 -18.64 -2.39 19.69
CA LEU A 486 -19.87 -1.70 19.28
C LEU A 486 -20.17 -1.96 17.80
N PRO A 487 -20.37 -3.23 17.37
CA PRO A 487 -20.46 -3.60 15.96
C PRO A 487 -21.58 -2.88 15.21
N GLU A 488 -22.73 -2.66 15.84
CA GLU A 488 -23.92 -2.04 15.22
C GLU A 488 -23.96 -0.51 15.36
N HIS A 489 -22.99 0.10 16.07
CA HIS A 489 -23.01 1.54 16.29
C HIS A 489 -22.65 2.30 15.01
N GLN A 490 -23.52 3.22 14.58
CA GLN A 490 -23.46 3.87 13.27
C GLN A 490 -22.37 4.94 13.14
N ARG A 491 -21.71 5.33 14.24
CA ARG A 491 -20.73 6.44 14.25
C ARG A 491 -19.46 6.13 15.04
N ILE A 492 -19.51 5.17 15.97
CA ILE A 492 -18.37 4.78 16.80
C ILE A 492 -17.76 3.49 16.30
N PHE A 493 -16.44 3.51 16.11
CA PHE A 493 -15.63 2.33 15.96
C PHE A 493 -14.80 2.15 17.23
N ALA A 494 -15.19 1.19 18.05
CA ALA A 494 -14.50 0.87 19.30
C ALA A 494 -14.13 -0.61 19.33
N TYR A 495 -12.89 -0.90 19.68
CA TYR A 495 -12.41 -2.27 19.82
C TYR A 495 -11.44 -2.41 20.99
N ALA A 496 -11.29 -3.63 21.47
CA ALA A 496 -10.31 -4.01 22.47
C ALA A 496 -9.19 -4.87 21.89
N ARG A 497 -8.00 -4.71 22.45
CA ARG A 497 -6.89 -5.67 22.38
C ARG A 497 -6.67 -6.21 23.79
N GLN A 498 -6.72 -7.52 23.98
CA GLN A 498 -6.68 -8.14 25.31
C GLN A 498 -5.69 -9.29 25.36
N ASN A 499 -4.87 -9.32 26.41
CA ASN A 499 -4.10 -10.47 26.85
C ASN A 499 -4.29 -10.69 28.36
N ASP A 500 -3.55 -11.63 28.96
CA ASP A 500 -3.71 -12.01 30.38
C ASP A 500 -3.30 -10.90 31.38
N LYS A 501 -2.70 -9.78 30.91
CA LYS A 501 -2.15 -8.72 31.76
C LYS A 501 -2.74 -7.35 31.49
N GLN A 502 -3.22 -7.12 30.27
CA GLN A 502 -3.60 -5.80 29.80
C GLN A 502 -4.81 -5.85 28.89
N THR A 503 -5.63 -4.82 28.98
CA THR A 503 -6.66 -4.50 28.00
C THR A 503 -6.40 -3.10 27.45
N MET A 504 -6.17 -2.99 26.14
CA MET A 504 -6.13 -1.70 25.43
C MET A 504 -7.47 -1.51 24.72
N LEU A 505 -8.06 -0.33 24.91
CA LEU A 505 -9.27 0.10 24.21
C LEU A 505 -8.92 1.21 23.23
N CYS A 506 -9.36 1.08 21.99
CA CYS A 506 -9.29 2.13 20.99
C CYS A 506 -10.71 2.55 20.62
N VAL A 507 -11.07 3.80 20.90
CA VAL A 507 -12.45 4.32 20.76
C VAL A 507 -12.42 5.52 19.83
N ASN A 508 -13.14 5.44 18.70
CA ASN A 508 -13.06 6.40 17.61
C ASN A 508 -14.46 6.87 17.20
N ASN A 509 -14.67 8.18 17.18
CA ASN A 509 -15.82 8.80 16.49
C ASN A 509 -15.42 9.12 15.04
N TYR A 510 -16.13 8.57 14.06
CA TYR A 510 -15.84 8.74 12.63
C TYR A 510 -16.58 9.91 11.97
N TYR A 511 -17.28 10.74 12.75
CA TYR A 511 -18.14 11.79 12.21
C TYR A 511 -17.92 13.15 12.89
N ALA A 512 -18.38 14.19 12.21
CA ALA A 512 -18.22 15.61 12.60
C ALA A 512 -19.20 16.07 13.69
N GLU A 513 -19.79 15.15 14.47
CA GLU A 513 -20.75 15.44 15.51
C GLU A 513 -20.32 14.83 16.84
N GLU A 514 -20.78 15.40 17.94
CA GLU A 514 -20.63 14.75 19.25
C GLU A 514 -21.49 13.49 19.32
N VAL A 515 -20.93 12.41 19.87
CA VAL A 515 -21.59 11.11 19.93
C VAL A 515 -21.41 10.49 21.30
N GLU A 516 -22.52 10.02 21.88
CA GLU A 516 -22.50 9.18 23.08
C GLU A 516 -21.95 7.78 22.76
N CYS A 517 -21.07 7.30 23.62
CA CYS A 517 -20.45 5.98 23.54
C CYS A 517 -20.57 5.28 24.89
N VAL A 518 -21.20 4.12 24.91
CA VAL A 518 -21.33 3.30 26.13
C VAL A 518 -20.50 2.03 25.96
N LEU A 519 -19.36 1.98 26.63
CA LEU A 519 -18.49 0.81 26.64
C LEU A 519 -19.05 -0.29 27.56
N PRO A 520 -18.76 -1.58 27.29
CA PRO A 520 -19.21 -2.69 28.14
C PRO A 520 -18.81 -2.54 29.62
N GLU A 521 -19.73 -2.80 30.54
CA GLU A 521 -19.53 -2.65 32.01
C GLU A 521 -18.41 -3.54 32.58
N ARG A 522 -18.03 -4.61 31.87
CA ARG A 522 -16.91 -5.49 32.28
C ARG A 522 -15.54 -4.78 32.32
N PHE A 523 -15.39 -3.63 31.67
CA PHE A 523 -14.18 -2.85 31.73
C PHE A 523 -14.25 -1.89 32.92
N ASP A 524 -13.34 -2.07 33.88
CA ASP A 524 -13.19 -1.14 35.02
C ASP A 524 -12.51 0.14 34.57
N MET A 525 -13.31 1.07 34.07
CA MET A 525 -12.82 2.35 33.55
C MET A 525 -12.18 3.23 34.62
N SER A 526 -12.39 2.95 35.92
CA SER A 526 -11.68 3.67 37.00
C SER A 526 -10.17 3.42 37.02
N LYS A 527 -9.74 2.28 36.42
CA LYS A 527 -8.33 1.90 36.25
C LYS A 527 -7.74 2.33 34.90
N ALA A 528 -8.58 2.82 33.99
CA ALA A 528 -8.14 3.14 32.63
C ALA A 528 -7.19 4.35 32.63
N LYS A 529 -6.03 4.15 32.01
CA LYS A 529 -5.05 5.22 31.74
C LYS A 529 -5.22 5.69 30.30
N ASN A 530 -5.37 7.00 30.09
CA ASN A 530 -5.35 7.57 28.75
C ASN A 530 -3.90 7.60 28.22
N LEU A 531 -3.59 6.76 27.24
CA LEU A 531 -2.28 6.73 26.60
C LEU A 531 -2.12 7.81 25.54
N LEU A 532 -3.19 8.09 24.78
CA LEU A 532 -3.22 9.07 23.70
C LEU A 532 -4.65 9.48 23.37
N SER A 533 -4.85 10.75 23.08
CA SER A 533 -6.06 11.32 22.49
C SER A 533 -5.69 12.42 21.51
N ASN A 534 -6.46 12.60 20.46
CA ASN A 534 -6.24 13.66 19.48
C ASN A 534 -6.75 15.04 19.94
N TYR A 535 -7.45 15.09 21.08
CA TYR A 535 -7.86 16.33 21.72
C TYR A 535 -7.14 16.56 23.06
N GLN A 536 -6.79 17.80 23.35
CA GLN A 536 -6.27 18.17 24.67
C GLN A 536 -7.38 18.08 25.72
N ASN A 537 -7.00 17.77 26.97
CA ASN A 537 -7.91 17.68 28.14
C ASN A 537 -8.96 16.55 28.11
N SER A 538 -8.72 15.48 27.37
CA SER A 538 -9.58 14.29 27.40
C SER A 538 -9.40 13.41 28.65
N ALA A 539 -8.39 13.67 29.47
CA ALA A 539 -7.99 12.82 30.61
C ALA A 539 -9.07 12.70 31.71
N SER A 540 -9.87 13.74 31.96
CA SER A 540 -10.91 13.73 32.99
C SER A 540 -12.20 13.00 32.59
N ALA A 541 -12.38 12.70 31.30
CA ALA A 541 -13.59 12.06 30.77
C ALA A 541 -13.51 10.52 30.68
N VAL A 542 -12.41 9.91 31.13
CA VAL A 542 -12.10 8.49 30.89
C VAL A 542 -12.63 7.56 31.98
N ALA A 543 -12.97 8.08 33.16
CA ALA A 543 -13.31 7.28 34.34
C ALA A 543 -14.72 6.63 34.31
N SER A 544 -15.42 6.66 33.17
CA SER A 544 -16.78 6.11 33.04
C SER A 544 -16.93 5.32 31.75
N ASN A 545 -17.73 4.26 31.82
CA ASN A 545 -18.15 3.51 30.61
C ASN A 545 -19.04 4.37 29.70
N HIS A 546 -19.75 5.34 30.26
CA HIS A 546 -20.56 6.30 29.51
C HIS A 546 -19.71 7.53 29.17
N GLN A 547 -19.41 7.71 27.90
CA GLN A 547 -18.54 8.76 27.38
C GLN A 547 -19.24 9.56 26.27
N VAL A 548 -18.85 10.82 26.11
CA VAL A 548 -19.18 11.64 24.94
C VAL A 548 -17.91 11.91 24.19
N LEU A 549 -17.88 11.57 22.90
CA LEU A 549 -16.77 11.86 22.01
C LEU A 549 -17.11 13.05 21.12
N ARG A 550 -16.16 13.98 21.04
CA ARG A 550 -16.20 15.16 20.15
C ARG A 550 -16.09 14.73 18.67
N PRO A 551 -16.32 15.64 17.71
CA PRO A 551 -16.11 15.36 16.28
C PRO A 551 -14.74 14.72 16.02
N TYR A 552 -14.71 13.57 15.36
CA TYR A 552 -13.50 12.80 15.04
C TYR A 552 -12.56 12.54 16.23
N GLU A 553 -13.09 12.46 17.45
CA GLU A 553 -12.27 12.16 18.63
C GLU A 553 -11.85 10.69 18.64
N THR A 554 -10.57 10.46 18.96
CA THR A 554 -10.01 9.15 19.28
C THR A 554 -9.41 9.14 20.67
N ARG A 555 -9.60 8.02 21.39
CA ARG A 555 -9.01 7.74 22.71
C ARG A 555 -8.39 6.34 22.70
N ILE A 556 -7.14 6.27 23.11
CA ILE A 556 -6.40 5.01 23.33
C ILE A 556 -6.20 4.86 24.82
N LEU A 557 -6.85 3.87 25.41
CA LEU A 557 -6.92 3.65 26.83
C LEU A 557 -6.26 2.32 27.20
N LEU A 558 -5.57 2.25 28.31
CA LEU A 558 -4.96 1.02 28.83
C LEU A 558 -5.49 0.71 30.22
N ILE A 559 -5.95 -0.51 30.43
CA ILE A 559 -6.32 -1.08 31.73
C ILE A 559 -5.31 -2.18 32.03
N GLU A 560 -4.63 -2.06 33.16
CA GLU A 560 -3.71 -3.09 33.70
C GLU A 560 -4.48 -3.89 34.76
N GLU A 561 -4.41 -5.25 34.66
CA GLU A 561 -5.08 -6.16 35.61
C GLU A 561 -4.37 -6.23 36.97
#